data_1b2d05e3974ec0243aceb5623da751bd
#
_entry.id   1b2d05e3974ec0243aceb5623da751bd
#
_cell.length_a   1.000
_cell.length_b   1.000
_cell.length_c   1.000
_cell.angle_alpha   90.00
_cell.angle_beta   90.00
_cell.angle_gamma   90.00
#
_symmetry.space_group_name_H-M   'P 1'
#
loop_
_entity.id
_entity.type
_entity.pdbx_description
1 polymer ?
#
loop_
_entity_poly.entity_id
_entity_poly.type
_entity_poly.pdbx_seq_one_letter_code
_entity_poly.pdbx_strand_id
1 'polypeptide(L)'
;MNFRDLERNESVGWLSEQNPSALTEWYLSVRDIPLAQLGVGDICRSLRQNLFVCEILHVAVEILNNDVLAGERYDGELISAIAGLDLSFFRENSSVVPQIVQALHEVIQLTNDAELLRDSLGLIKSLEKFNE
;
A
#
# COMPACT_ATOMS: atom_id res chain seq x y z
N MET A 1 -7.35 -5.73 -14.20
CA MET A 1 -8.05 -5.87 -12.91
C MET A 1 -8.23 -4.50 -12.27
N ASN A 2 -9.40 -4.25 -11.73
CA ASN A 2 -9.75 -3.01 -11.04
C ASN A 2 -10.52 -3.33 -9.76
N PHE A 3 -10.89 -2.31 -8.98
CA PHE A 3 -11.63 -2.53 -7.74
C PHE A 3 -12.99 -3.20 -7.98
N ARG A 4 -13.66 -2.86 -9.05
CA ARG A 4 -14.95 -3.49 -9.38
C ARG A 4 -14.80 -5.01 -9.57
N ASP A 5 -13.74 -5.45 -10.22
CA ASP A 5 -13.44 -6.87 -10.39
C ASP A 5 -13.18 -7.55 -9.05
N LEU A 6 -12.45 -6.88 -8.16
CA LEU A 6 -12.15 -7.40 -6.82
C LEU A 6 -13.41 -7.50 -5.96
N GLU A 7 -14.34 -6.54 -6.07
CA GLU A 7 -15.61 -6.60 -5.37
C GLU A 7 -16.39 -7.86 -5.74
N ARG A 8 -16.39 -8.23 -7.01
CA ARG A 8 -17.08 -9.43 -7.50
C ARG A 8 -16.46 -10.70 -6.92
N ASN A 9 -15.12 -10.74 -6.90
CA ASN A 9 -14.38 -11.93 -6.43
C ASN A 9 -14.55 -12.14 -4.93
N GLU A 10 -14.66 -11.07 -4.15
CA GLU A 10 -14.73 -11.14 -2.70
C GLU A 10 -16.17 -10.99 -2.17
N SER A 11 -17.15 -10.90 -3.05
CA SER A 11 -18.56 -10.72 -2.71
C SER A 11 -18.80 -9.49 -1.82
N VAL A 12 -17.97 -8.47 -1.95
CA VAL A 12 -18.12 -7.21 -1.24
C VAL A 12 -19.07 -6.33 -2.05
N GLY A 13 -20.15 -5.88 -1.41
CA GLY A 13 -21.08 -4.95 -2.03
C GLY A 13 -20.86 -3.55 -1.50
N TRP A 14 -20.68 -2.59 -2.40
CA TRP A 14 -20.70 -1.19 -2.04
C TRP A 14 -22.12 -0.66 -2.21
N LEU A 15 -22.73 -0.29 -1.09
CA LEU A 15 -24.06 0.32 -1.11
C LEU A 15 -23.93 1.77 -1.52
N SER A 16 -24.83 2.21 -2.41
CA SER A 16 -24.91 3.64 -2.76
C SER A 16 -25.37 4.41 -1.53
N GLU A 17 -24.55 5.33 -1.07
CA GLU A 17 -24.94 6.23 0.01
C GLU A 17 -25.67 7.44 -0.59
N GLN A 18 -26.71 7.91 0.10
CA GLN A 18 -27.43 9.11 -0.35
C GLN A 18 -26.57 10.36 -0.24
N ASN A 19 -25.67 10.40 0.76
CA ASN A 19 -24.70 11.46 0.97
C ASN A 19 -23.33 10.82 1.13
N PRO A 20 -22.65 10.47 0.02
CA PRO A 20 -21.38 9.78 0.11
C PRO A 20 -20.31 10.62 0.78
N SER A 21 -19.50 9.96 1.63
CA SER A 21 -18.32 10.57 2.24
C SER A 21 -17.28 10.88 1.17
N ALA A 22 -16.27 11.69 1.53
CA ALA A 22 -15.13 11.94 0.64
C ALA A 22 -14.44 10.67 0.25
N LEU A 23 -14.35 9.68 1.16
CA LEU A 23 -13.79 8.37 0.87
C LEU A 23 -14.59 7.64 -0.20
N THR A 24 -15.92 7.61 -0.06
CA THR A 24 -16.80 6.95 -1.02
C THR A 24 -16.71 7.61 -2.39
N GLU A 25 -16.69 8.93 -2.44
CA GLU A 25 -16.56 9.69 -3.70
C GLU A 25 -15.23 9.38 -4.38
N TRP A 26 -14.13 9.36 -3.63
CA TRP A 26 -12.83 8.97 -4.17
C TRP A 26 -12.87 7.54 -4.72
N TYR A 27 -13.39 6.59 -3.93
CA TYR A 27 -13.45 5.19 -4.33
C TYR A 27 -14.21 5.03 -5.66
N LEU A 28 -15.36 5.67 -5.78
CA LEU A 28 -16.17 5.59 -7.00
C LEU A 28 -15.43 6.20 -8.19
N SER A 29 -14.60 7.20 -7.97
CA SER A 29 -13.83 7.84 -9.05
C SER A 29 -12.72 6.94 -9.59
N VAL A 30 -12.18 6.01 -8.79
CA VAL A 30 -11.07 5.12 -9.18
C VAL A 30 -11.48 3.67 -9.40
N ARG A 31 -12.73 3.34 -9.11
CA ARG A 31 -13.25 1.97 -9.09
C ARG A 31 -13.02 1.19 -10.38
N ASP A 32 -13.10 1.84 -11.51
CA ASP A 32 -12.97 1.20 -12.82
C ASP A 32 -11.58 1.37 -13.45
N ILE A 33 -10.67 2.07 -12.77
CA ILE A 33 -9.31 2.27 -13.28
C ILE A 33 -8.50 1.00 -13.01
N PRO A 34 -7.81 0.44 -14.02
CA PRO A 34 -6.94 -0.72 -13.79
C PRO A 34 -5.95 -0.45 -12.67
N LEU A 35 -5.73 -1.42 -11.78
CA LEU A 35 -4.86 -1.23 -10.61
C LEU A 35 -3.46 -0.74 -10.99
N ALA A 36 -2.93 -1.26 -12.09
CA ALA A 36 -1.60 -0.87 -12.58
C ALA A 36 -1.54 0.58 -13.08
N GLN A 37 -2.68 1.22 -13.29
CA GLN A 37 -2.77 2.61 -13.76
C GLN A 37 -3.15 3.58 -12.64
N LEU A 38 -3.41 3.09 -11.43
CA LEU A 38 -3.69 3.96 -10.30
C LEU A 38 -2.45 4.79 -9.97
N GLY A 39 -2.67 6.06 -9.63
CA GLY A 39 -1.58 6.92 -9.17
C GLY A 39 -1.08 6.48 -7.80
N VAL A 40 0.16 6.85 -7.46
CA VAL A 40 0.76 6.48 -6.18
C VAL A 40 -0.07 6.97 -4.99
N GLY A 41 -0.69 8.15 -5.11
CA GLY A 41 -1.58 8.68 -4.06
C GLY A 41 -2.78 7.80 -3.83
N ASP A 42 -3.37 7.25 -4.90
CA ASP A 42 -4.51 6.34 -4.81
C ASP A 42 -4.09 5.02 -4.17
N ILE A 43 -2.91 4.52 -4.48
CA ILE A 43 -2.36 3.31 -3.86
C ILE A 43 -2.15 3.53 -2.36
N CYS A 44 -1.56 4.64 -1.96
CA CYS A 44 -1.37 4.98 -0.55
C CYS A 44 -2.70 5.06 0.19
N ARG A 45 -3.69 5.71 -0.41
CA ARG A 45 -5.01 5.83 0.20
C ARG A 45 -5.69 4.49 0.36
N SER A 46 -5.58 3.61 -0.65
CA SER A 46 -6.13 2.26 -0.58
C SER A 46 -5.54 1.48 0.59
N LEU A 47 -4.22 1.55 0.79
CA LEU A 47 -3.55 0.88 1.90
C LEU A 47 -3.99 1.43 3.25
N ARG A 48 -4.09 2.76 3.39
CA ARG A 48 -4.54 3.39 4.63
C ARG A 48 -5.95 3.01 5.01
N GLN A 49 -6.79 2.75 4.02
CA GLN A 49 -8.19 2.38 4.21
C GLN A 49 -8.40 0.86 4.25
N ASN A 50 -7.33 0.08 4.19
CA ASN A 50 -7.38 -1.39 4.17
C ASN A 50 -8.25 -1.95 3.04
N LEU A 51 -8.20 -1.32 1.86
CA LEU A 51 -8.97 -1.74 0.69
C LEU A 51 -8.14 -2.67 -0.19
N PHE A 52 -8.59 -3.92 -0.31
CA PHE A 52 -7.96 -4.92 -1.19
C PHE A 52 -6.44 -4.96 -1.05
N VAL A 53 -5.98 -4.97 0.21
CA VAL A 53 -4.56 -4.82 0.55
C VAL A 53 -3.69 -5.85 -0.16
N CYS A 54 -4.15 -7.11 -0.26
CA CYS A 54 -3.36 -8.16 -0.90
C CYS A 54 -3.00 -7.80 -2.35
N GLU A 55 -3.99 -7.36 -3.12
CA GLU A 55 -3.78 -6.98 -4.51
C GLU A 55 -3.00 -5.68 -4.64
N ILE A 56 -3.32 -4.70 -3.79
CA ILE A 56 -2.67 -3.40 -3.80
C ILE A 56 -1.19 -3.52 -3.40
N LEU A 57 -0.85 -4.41 -2.45
CA LEU A 57 0.56 -4.63 -2.07
C LEU A 57 1.41 -5.07 -3.27
N HIS A 58 0.89 -5.93 -4.13
CA HIS A 58 1.63 -6.35 -5.32
C HIS A 58 1.89 -5.19 -6.27
N VAL A 59 0.93 -4.30 -6.45
CA VAL A 59 1.11 -3.09 -7.25
C VAL A 59 2.10 -2.14 -6.57
N ALA A 60 1.98 -1.97 -5.26
CA ALA A 60 2.87 -1.10 -4.49
C ALA A 60 4.33 -1.53 -4.60
N VAL A 61 4.59 -2.84 -4.53
CA VAL A 61 5.95 -3.37 -4.65
C VAL A 61 6.55 -3.06 -6.03
N GLU A 62 5.77 -3.13 -7.09
CA GLU A 62 6.25 -2.75 -8.43
C GLU A 62 6.62 -1.27 -8.48
N ILE A 63 5.84 -0.41 -7.84
CA ILE A 63 6.17 1.01 -7.75
C ILE A 63 7.48 1.20 -7.00
N LEU A 64 7.64 0.52 -5.86
CA LEU A 64 8.88 0.61 -5.05
C LEU A 64 10.11 0.13 -5.80
N ASN A 65 9.97 -0.88 -6.66
CA ASN A 65 11.08 -1.37 -7.46
C ASN A 65 11.64 -0.29 -8.40
N ASN A 66 10.80 0.67 -8.78
CA ASN A 66 11.19 1.78 -9.64
C ASN A 66 11.58 3.03 -8.85
N ASP A 67 10.98 3.24 -7.68
CA ASP A 67 11.23 4.42 -6.84
C ASP A 67 10.87 4.12 -5.39
N VAL A 68 11.89 3.88 -4.57
CA VAL A 68 11.67 3.56 -3.14
C VAL A 68 11.14 4.74 -2.33
N LEU A 69 11.29 5.97 -2.84
CA LEU A 69 10.76 7.18 -2.19
C LEU A 69 9.42 7.63 -2.80
N ALA A 70 8.74 6.74 -3.53
CA ALA A 70 7.48 7.06 -4.17
C ALA A 70 6.46 7.64 -3.20
N GLY A 71 5.74 8.66 -3.64
CA GLY A 71 4.71 9.31 -2.86
C GLY A 71 4.12 10.46 -3.64
N GLU A 72 2.88 10.84 -3.34
CA GLU A 72 2.22 11.97 -3.94
C GLU A 72 2.39 13.24 -3.10
N ARG A 73 2.20 13.11 -1.79
CA ARG A 73 2.25 14.23 -0.85
C ARG A 73 3.65 14.54 -0.36
N TYR A 74 4.48 13.49 -0.21
CA TYR A 74 5.85 13.62 0.27
C TYR A 74 6.64 12.37 -0.13
N ASP A 75 7.96 12.51 -0.15
CA ASP A 75 8.84 11.39 -0.47
C ASP A 75 8.72 10.31 0.61
N GLY A 76 8.58 9.07 0.17
CA GLY A 76 8.45 7.95 1.09
C GLY A 76 7.03 7.69 1.59
N GLU A 77 6.03 8.39 1.05
CA GLU A 77 4.63 8.21 1.46
C GLU A 77 4.17 6.77 1.32
N LEU A 78 4.57 6.08 0.24
CA LEU A 78 4.17 4.69 0.02
C LEU A 78 4.74 3.77 1.08
N ILE A 79 6.00 3.94 1.43
CA ILE A 79 6.64 3.18 2.53
C ILE A 79 5.89 3.43 3.86
N SER A 80 5.55 4.69 4.14
CA SER A 80 4.80 5.02 5.37
C SER A 80 3.42 4.35 5.40
N ALA A 81 2.73 4.32 4.26
CA ALA A 81 1.44 3.65 4.16
C ALA A 81 1.56 2.14 4.40
N ILE A 82 2.61 1.51 3.84
CA ILE A 82 2.88 0.09 4.04
C ILE A 82 3.22 -0.19 5.51
N ALA A 83 4.02 0.68 6.12
CA ALA A 83 4.42 0.53 7.54
C ALA A 83 3.23 0.58 8.50
N GLY A 84 2.15 1.24 8.10
CA GLY A 84 0.93 1.31 8.91
C GLY A 84 0.02 0.11 8.82
N LEU A 85 0.32 -0.88 7.97
CA LEU A 85 -0.52 -2.06 7.80
C LEU A 85 -0.39 -3.03 8.96
N ASP A 86 -1.47 -3.77 9.21
CA ASP A 86 -1.43 -4.89 10.16
C ASP A 86 -0.47 -5.96 9.63
N LEU A 87 0.29 -6.57 10.54
CA LEU A 87 1.29 -7.57 10.17
C LEU A 87 0.69 -8.82 9.51
N SER A 88 -0.59 -9.09 9.75
CA SER A 88 -1.29 -10.23 9.13
C SER A 88 -1.26 -10.15 7.59
N PHE A 89 -1.29 -8.93 7.02
CA PHE A 89 -1.23 -8.78 5.57
C PHE A 89 0.10 -9.27 4.99
N PHE A 90 1.19 -9.12 5.73
CA PHE A 90 2.50 -9.59 5.28
C PHE A 90 2.60 -11.12 5.38
N ARG A 91 1.95 -11.74 6.36
CA ARG A 91 1.89 -13.20 6.48
C ARG A 91 1.13 -13.79 5.31
N GLU A 92 0.02 -13.16 4.93
CA GLU A 92 -0.82 -13.60 3.80
C GLU A 92 -0.13 -13.37 2.45
N ASN A 93 0.82 -12.45 2.38
CA ASN A 93 1.50 -12.05 1.15
C ASN A 93 3.02 -12.17 1.30
N SER A 94 3.49 -13.28 1.87
CA SER A 94 4.90 -13.48 2.18
C SER A 94 5.82 -13.36 0.97
N SER A 95 5.31 -13.58 -0.24
CA SER A 95 6.11 -13.47 -1.47
C SER A 95 6.62 -12.06 -1.74
N VAL A 96 5.93 -11.03 -1.25
CA VAL A 96 6.36 -9.64 -1.46
C VAL A 96 7.29 -9.13 -0.35
N VAL A 97 7.39 -9.84 0.77
CA VAL A 97 8.17 -9.40 1.93
C VAL A 97 9.64 -9.16 1.60
N PRO A 98 10.36 -10.05 0.89
CA PRO A 98 11.77 -9.78 0.56
C PRO A 98 11.95 -8.50 -0.26
N GLN A 99 11.03 -8.21 -1.17
CA GLN A 99 11.11 -7.01 -1.99
C GLN A 99 10.86 -5.76 -1.16
N ILE A 100 9.93 -5.82 -0.21
CA ILE A 100 9.66 -4.72 0.71
C ILE A 100 10.88 -4.46 1.59
N VAL A 101 11.49 -5.52 2.14
CA VAL A 101 12.69 -5.40 2.98
C VAL A 101 13.84 -4.76 2.21
N GLN A 102 14.04 -5.17 0.96
CA GLN A 102 15.06 -4.57 0.12
C GLN A 102 14.82 -3.06 -0.09
N ALA A 103 13.57 -2.69 -0.38
CA ALA A 103 13.21 -1.28 -0.55
C ALA A 103 13.45 -0.49 0.74
N LEU A 104 13.13 -1.06 1.89
CA LEU A 104 13.35 -0.42 3.18
C LEU A 104 14.83 -0.16 3.44
N HIS A 105 15.70 -1.11 3.12
CA HIS A 105 17.16 -0.92 3.26
C HIS A 105 17.66 0.21 2.36
N GLU A 106 17.12 0.33 1.15
CA GLU A 106 17.47 1.43 0.25
C GLU A 106 17.01 2.79 0.80
N VAL A 107 15.78 2.84 1.32
CA VAL A 107 15.22 4.08 1.92
C VAL A 107 16.10 4.57 3.06
N ILE A 108 16.54 3.67 3.93
CA ILE A 108 17.41 4.01 5.07
C ILE A 108 18.70 4.69 4.60
N GLN A 109 19.23 4.27 3.45
CA GLN A 109 20.45 4.86 2.89
C GLN A 109 20.20 6.23 2.25
N LEU A 110 18.98 6.48 1.78
CA LEU A 110 18.67 7.66 0.98
C LEU A 110 18.03 8.80 1.75
N THR A 111 17.30 8.50 2.82
CA THR A 111 16.50 9.51 3.51
C THR A 111 17.21 10.11 4.72
N ASN A 112 16.94 11.40 4.98
CA ASN A 112 17.32 12.08 6.21
C ASN A 112 16.09 12.38 7.08
N ASP A 113 14.90 11.96 6.64
CA ASP A 113 13.66 12.19 7.37
C ASP A 113 13.57 11.23 8.56
N ALA A 114 13.50 11.79 9.78
CA ALA A 114 13.50 11.00 11.01
C ALA A 114 12.25 10.10 11.13
N GLU A 115 11.09 10.57 10.68
CA GLU A 115 9.86 9.77 10.73
C GLU A 115 9.95 8.60 9.75
N LEU A 116 10.43 8.84 8.54
CA LEU A 116 10.57 7.79 7.54
C LEU A 116 11.60 6.76 7.98
N LEU A 117 12.72 7.18 8.58
CA LEU A 117 13.71 6.27 9.14
C LEU A 117 13.09 5.40 10.24
N ARG A 118 12.33 6.00 11.14
CA ARG A 118 11.68 5.28 12.25
C ARG A 118 10.69 4.25 11.70
N ASP A 119 9.85 4.64 10.74
CA ASP A 119 8.86 3.74 10.15
C ASP A 119 9.54 2.58 9.43
N SER A 120 10.60 2.88 8.67
CA SER A 120 11.35 1.88 7.91
C SER A 120 12.04 0.88 8.82
N LEU A 121 12.74 1.35 9.86
CA LEU A 121 13.43 0.49 10.82
C LEU A 121 12.45 -0.37 11.61
N GLY A 122 11.31 0.21 12.01
CA GLY A 122 10.28 -0.52 12.74
C GLY A 122 9.68 -1.63 11.90
N LEU A 123 9.42 -1.37 10.62
CA LEU A 123 8.86 -2.37 9.72
C LEU A 123 9.86 -3.49 9.44
N ILE A 124 11.13 -3.17 9.21
CA ILE A 124 12.18 -4.18 9.00
C ILE A 124 12.22 -5.13 10.20
N LYS A 125 12.24 -4.57 11.41
CA LYS A 125 12.27 -5.37 12.65
C LYS A 125 11.09 -6.33 12.72
N SER A 126 9.90 -5.84 12.38
CA SER A 126 8.69 -6.65 12.41
C SER A 126 8.72 -7.76 11.35
N LEU A 127 9.21 -7.45 10.14
CA LEU A 127 9.26 -8.42 9.04
C LEU A 127 10.35 -9.47 9.24
N GLU A 128 11.47 -9.13 9.88
CA GLU A 128 12.54 -10.08 10.16
C GLU A 128 12.07 -11.20 11.09
N LYS A 129 11.11 -10.91 11.98
CA LYS A 129 10.55 -11.92 12.88
C LYS A 129 9.79 -13.02 12.15
N PHE A 130 9.31 -12.76 10.93
CA PHE A 130 8.58 -13.77 10.15
C PHE A 130 9.50 -14.83 9.57
N ASN A 131 10.81 -14.57 9.52
CA ASN A 131 11.80 -15.49 8.96
C ASN A 131 12.50 -16.34 10.02
N GLU A 132 12.08 -16.21 11.26
CA GLU A 132 12.61 -17.00 12.36
C GLU A 132 11.86 -18.31 12.56
#